data_3a9cf4653b7eec9ae526b11bf41a93d3
#
_entry.id   3a9cf4653b7eec9ae526b11bf41a93d3
#
_cell.length_a   1.000
_cell.length_b   1.000
_cell.length_c   1.000
_cell.angle_alpha   90.00
_cell.angle_beta   90.00
_cell.angle_gamma   90.00
#
_symmetry.space_group_name_H-M   'P 1'
#
loop_
_entity.id
_entity.type
_entity.pdbx_description
1 polymer ?
#
loop_
_entity_poly.entity_id
_entity_poly.type
_entity_poly.pdbx_seq_one_letter_code
_entity_poly.pdbx_strand_id
1 'polypeptide(L)'
;MTIIISWNVNGLRAVHRKGNLEQVFHMKPDILCIQETKSLPDQLPPDIQDPDGYHSYFHFPTVKKGYSGVAIYSKSEPLKVSRDMGIEQFDQEGRLIMAEYRDFTLINGYFPNGGGPEERLRYKLDFYDYFLEFIDKLPARTTVQSGGHKKPARTGSSGWQSNVIFCGDLNVAHKPIDLARPKENETHVGFLPIERAWVDKLISHGWIDIFRHFYPTKEQAYTYWDMKTFARERNVGWRIDYFFCAPEMLKKVKSIEILDNILGSDHCPIKLVLD
;
A
#
# COMPACT_ATOMS: atom_id res chain seq x y z
N MET A 1 14.32 -6.90 13.56
CA MET A 1 13.14 -7.46 12.87
C MET A 1 12.03 -6.43 12.94
N THR A 2 11.46 -6.04 11.79
CA THR A 2 10.40 -5.02 11.69
C THR A 2 9.16 -5.64 11.03
N ILE A 3 8.02 -5.54 11.69
CA ILE A 3 6.72 -6.04 11.20
C ILE A 3 5.92 -4.87 10.64
N ILE A 4 5.60 -4.93 9.35
CA ILE A 4 4.76 -3.94 8.66
C ILE A 4 3.48 -4.62 8.23
N ILE A 5 2.33 -4.04 8.57
CA ILE A 5 1.02 -4.52 8.11
C ILE A 5 0.39 -3.42 7.24
N SER A 6 -0.19 -3.81 6.11
CA SER A 6 -0.97 -2.92 5.24
C SER A 6 -2.39 -3.45 5.10
N TRP A 7 -3.38 -2.57 5.26
CA TRP A 7 -4.79 -2.95 5.21
C TRP A 7 -5.70 -1.84 4.67
N ASN A 8 -6.39 -2.10 3.59
CA ASN A 8 -7.52 -1.29 3.18
C ASN A 8 -8.72 -1.65 4.08
N VAL A 9 -9.14 -0.71 4.92
CA VAL A 9 -10.19 -0.95 5.93
C VAL A 9 -11.59 -0.59 5.45
N ASN A 10 -11.72 0.01 4.27
CA ASN A 10 -13.01 0.46 3.72
C ASN A 10 -13.85 1.26 4.74
N GLY A 11 -13.17 2.07 5.55
CA GLY A 11 -13.75 2.89 6.61
C GLY A 11 -13.24 2.56 8.01
N LEU A 12 -12.25 3.33 8.48
CA LEU A 12 -11.53 3.10 9.73
C LEU A 12 -12.44 3.02 10.95
N ARG A 13 -13.43 3.94 11.07
CA ARG A 13 -14.40 3.92 12.17
C ARG A 13 -15.27 2.67 12.18
N ALA A 14 -15.60 2.14 11.00
CA ALA A 14 -16.45 0.94 10.92
C ALA A 14 -15.72 -0.31 11.38
N VAL A 15 -14.45 -0.47 10.97
CA VAL A 15 -13.60 -1.59 11.36
C VAL A 15 -13.27 -1.53 12.86
N HIS A 16 -12.96 -0.34 13.38
CA HIS A 16 -12.74 -0.13 14.81
C HIS A 16 -13.97 -0.51 15.65
N ARG A 17 -15.15 0.05 15.32
CA ARG A 17 -16.39 -0.24 16.05
C ARG A 17 -16.76 -1.73 16.10
N LYS A 18 -16.32 -2.50 15.11
CA LYS A 18 -16.50 -3.97 15.07
C LYS A 18 -15.44 -4.74 15.86
N GLY A 19 -14.44 -4.07 16.48
CA GLY A 19 -13.33 -4.69 17.19
C GLY A 19 -12.29 -5.37 16.28
N ASN A 20 -12.38 -5.19 14.95
CA ASN A 20 -11.50 -5.89 14.03
C ASN A 20 -10.12 -5.20 13.90
N LEU A 21 -10.06 -3.89 14.12
CA LEU A 21 -8.79 -3.15 14.11
C LEU A 21 -7.88 -3.60 15.27
N GLU A 22 -8.47 -3.90 16.42
CA GLU A 22 -7.78 -4.40 17.62
C GLU A 22 -7.06 -5.73 17.36
N GLN A 23 -7.65 -6.61 16.54
CA GLN A 23 -7.01 -7.88 16.17
C GLN A 23 -5.64 -7.63 15.48
N VAL A 24 -5.57 -6.59 14.66
CA VAL A 24 -4.32 -6.22 13.97
C VAL A 24 -3.34 -5.57 14.95
N PHE A 25 -3.79 -4.70 15.86
CA PHE A 25 -2.94 -4.13 16.92
C PHE A 25 -2.42 -5.20 17.89
N HIS A 26 -3.19 -6.24 18.19
CA HIS A 26 -2.74 -7.38 19.01
C HIS A 26 -1.58 -8.17 18.36
N MET A 27 -1.41 -8.10 17.04
CA MET A 27 -0.23 -8.64 16.35
C MET A 27 1.03 -7.80 16.59
N LYS A 28 0.89 -6.64 17.27
CA LYS A 28 1.96 -5.70 17.64
C LYS A 28 2.85 -5.29 16.46
N PRO A 29 2.26 -4.88 15.31
CA PRO A 29 3.08 -4.42 14.19
C PRO A 29 3.97 -3.25 14.64
N ASP A 30 5.15 -3.14 14.04
CA ASP A 30 5.98 -1.96 14.25
C ASP A 30 5.46 -0.78 13.43
N ILE A 31 4.85 -1.08 12.27
CA ILE A 31 4.18 -0.10 11.41
C ILE A 31 2.88 -0.71 10.88
N LEU A 32 1.78 0.04 11.00
CA LEU A 32 0.49 -0.30 10.40
C LEU A 32 0.09 0.78 9.39
N CYS A 33 -0.04 0.38 8.14
CA CYS A 33 -0.48 1.20 7.02
C CYS A 33 -1.96 0.94 6.75
N ILE A 34 -2.76 1.99 6.77
CA ILE A 34 -4.21 1.93 6.53
C ILE A 34 -4.56 2.69 5.27
N GLN A 35 -5.43 2.12 4.44
CA GLN A 35 -6.05 2.78 3.30
C GLN A 35 -7.56 2.86 3.48
N GLU A 36 -8.18 3.81 2.82
CA GLU A 36 -9.61 4.12 2.91
C GLU A 36 -10.09 4.41 4.35
N THR A 37 -9.44 5.35 5.02
CA THR A 37 -9.90 5.78 6.36
C THR A 37 -11.31 6.33 6.34
N LYS A 38 -11.73 6.99 5.24
CA LYS A 38 -13.05 7.59 5.01
C LYS A 38 -13.52 8.47 6.17
N SER A 39 -12.59 9.10 6.87
CA SER A 39 -12.84 9.90 8.07
C SER A 39 -11.99 11.16 8.05
N LEU A 40 -12.50 12.23 8.65
CA LEU A 40 -11.72 13.41 8.99
C LEU A 40 -11.20 13.26 10.43
N PRO A 41 -10.18 14.05 10.85
CA PRO A 41 -9.58 13.96 12.19
C PRO A 41 -10.61 14.04 13.33
N ASP A 42 -11.52 14.99 13.25
CA ASP A 42 -12.58 15.26 14.21
C ASP A 42 -13.64 14.16 14.35
N GLN A 43 -13.61 13.20 13.41
CA GLN A 43 -14.54 12.08 13.37
C GLN A 43 -13.94 10.79 13.95
N LEU A 44 -12.64 10.78 14.26
CA LEU A 44 -11.95 9.60 14.78
C LEU A 44 -12.06 9.56 16.31
N PRO A 45 -12.42 8.40 16.90
CA PRO A 45 -12.29 8.18 18.32
C PRO A 45 -10.83 8.38 18.80
N PRO A 46 -10.62 8.89 20.04
CA PRO A 46 -9.27 9.18 20.54
C PRO A 46 -8.32 7.99 20.53
N ASP A 47 -8.81 6.80 20.82
CA ASP A 47 -8.04 5.54 20.87
C ASP A 47 -7.54 5.05 19.51
N ILE A 48 -8.14 5.51 18.41
CA ILE A 48 -7.62 5.26 17.06
C ILE A 48 -6.98 6.51 16.43
N GLN A 49 -7.23 7.68 16.98
CA GLN A 49 -6.53 8.88 16.57
C GLN A 49 -5.09 8.89 17.12
N ASP A 50 -4.91 8.43 18.34
CA ASP A 50 -3.62 8.37 19.04
C ASP A 50 -3.53 7.09 19.89
N PRO A 51 -3.38 5.90 19.28
CA PRO A 51 -3.32 4.65 20.01
C PRO A 51 -2.01 4.52 20.82
N ASP A 52 -2.12 3.96 22.02
CA ASP A 52 -1.00 3.78 22.94
C ASP A 52 0.20 3.09 22.29
N GLY A 53 1.37 3.70 22.38
CA GLY A 53 2.62 3.18 21.87
C GLY A 53 2.86 3.36 20.37
N TYR A 54 2.01 4.17 19.72
CA TYR A 54 2.18 4.51 18.31
C TYR A 54 2.15 6.02 18.07
N HIS A 55 2.96 6.47 17.15
CA HIS A 55 2.85 7.77 16.50
C HIS A 55 1.92 7.63 15.31
N SER A 56 0.96 8.54 15.17
CA SER A 56 -0.09 8.49 14.14
C SER A 56 0.06 9.58 13.10
N TYR A 57 -0.01 9.18 11.85
CA TYR A 57 0.12 10.09 10.71
C TYR A 57 -1.04 9.84 9.75
N PHE A 58 -1.80 10.91 9.46
CA PHE A 58 -2.95 10.83 8.57
C PHE A 58 -2.78 11.76 7.38
N HIS A 59 -3.35 11.36 6.26
CA HIS A 59 -3.60 12.22 5.12
C HIS A 59 -5.08 12.07 4.74
N PHE A 60 -5.83 13.13 4.95
CA PHE A 60 -7.26 13.18 4.73
C PHE A 60 -7.59 13.91 3.43
N PRO A 61 -8.66 13.52 2.71
CA PRO A 61 -9.11 14.25 1.53
C PRO A 61 -9.64 15.63 1.92
N THR A 62 -9.29 16.65 1.14
CA THR A 62 -9.81 18.02 1.30
C THR A 62 -11.02 18.28 0.42
N VAL A 63 -11.15 17.53 -0.70
CA VAL A 63 -12.17 17.77 -1.73
C VAL A 63 -13.50 17.06 -1.48
N LYS A 64 -13.51 15.93 -0.75
CA LYS A 64 -14.71 15.13 -0.53
C LYS A 64 -14.69 14.41 0.81
N LYS A 65 -15.64 14.75 1.70
CA LYS A 65 -15.79 14.07 2.99
C LYS A 65 -16.19 12.60 2.81
N GLY A 66 -15.67 11.72 3.69
CA GLY A 66 -16.01 10.30 3.69
C GLY A 66 -15.50 9.49 2.50
N TYR A 67 -14.46 9.99 1.84
CA TYR A 67 -13.83 9.41 0.66
C TYR A 67 -12.34 9.23 0.89
N SER A 68 -11.69 8.18 0.31
CA SER A 68 -10.24 7.99 0.39
C SER A 68 -9.67 8.09 1.82
N GLY A 69 -8.49 8.67 1.95
CA GLY A 69 -7.75 8.85 3.19
C GLY A 69 -6.83 7.69 3.52
N VAL A 70 -5.62 7.99 3.96
CA VAL A 70 -4.63 6.99 4.39
C VAL A 70 -4.07 7.35 5.76
N ALA A 71 -3.57 6.33 6.49
CA ALA A 71 -2.91 6.53 7.77
C ALA A 71 -1.69 5.61 7.93
N ILE A 72 -0.72 6.05 8.70
CA ILE A 72 0.37 5.23 9.22
C ILE A 72 0.38 5.36 10.74
N TYR A 73 0.35 4.21 11.43
CA TYR A 73 0.67 4.10 12.84
C TYR A 73 2.05 3.46 12.98
N SER A 74 2.95 4.06 13.72
CA SER A 74 4.33 3.60 13.84
C SER A 74 4.82 3.67 15.29
N LYS A 75 5.43 2.59 15.80
CA LYS A 75 6.05 2.59 17.13
C LYS A 75 7.27 3.51 17.20
N SER A 76 7.99 3.61 16.10
CA SER A 76 9.15 4.50 16.01
C SER A 76 8.77 5.75 15.23
N GLU A 77 9.16 6.92 15.74
CA GLU A 77 8.95 8.17 15.02
C GLU A 77 9.79 8.20 13.73
N PRO A 78 9.18 8.44 12.56
CA PRO A 78 9.90 8.63 11.31
C PRO A 78 10.78 9.89 11.35
N LEU A 79 11.89 9.87 10.66
CA LEU A 79 12.76 11.06 10.51
C LEU A 79 12.07 12.20 9.73
N LYS A 80 11.17 11.82 8.83
CA LYS A 80 10.37 12.76 8.04
C LYS A 80 9.09 12.06 7.56
N VAL A 81 8.00 12.83 7.51
CA VAL A 81 6.73 12.42 6.90
C VAL A 81 6.34 13.43 5.82
N SER A 82 6.02 12.92 4.63
CA SER A 82 5.51 13.70 3.50
C SER A 82 4.18 13.10 3.04
N ARG A 83 3.30 13.93 2.50
CA ARG A 83 1.94 13.51 2.11
C ARG A 83 1.64 13.76 0.65
N ASP A 84 2.48 14.51 -0.03
CA ASP A 84 2.22 15.02 -1.36
C ASP A 84 3.18 14.42 -2.38
N MET A 85 2.69 14.19 -3.58
CA MET A 85 3.49 13.88 -4.77
C MET A 85 3.88 15.15 -5.54
N GLY A 86 3.33 16.31 -5.15
CA GLY A 86 3.49 17.59 -5.84
C GLY A 86 2.50 17.81 -6.98
N ILE A 87 1.39 17.05 -7.01
CA ILE A 87 0.33 17.15 -8.00
C ILE A 87 -0.99 17.40 -7.28
N GLU A 88 -1.45 18.65 -7.28
CA GLU A 88 -2.59 19.14 -6.50
C GLU A 88 -3.83 18.26 -6.62
N GLN A 89 -4.20 17.86 -7.84
CA GLN A 89 -5.39 17.03 -8.08
C GLN A 89 -5.35 15.65 -7.38
N PHE A 90 -4.16 15.11 -7.10
CA PHE A 90 -3.99 13.84 -6.39
C PHE A 90 -3.77 14.06 -4.90
N ASP A 91 -3.01 15.09 -4.55
CA ASP A 91 -2.64 15.40 -3.17
C ASP A 91 -3.88 15.79 -2.35
N GLN A 92 -4.87 16.45 -2.96
CA GLN A 92 -6.15 16.81 -2.34
C GLN A 92 -7.04 15.61 -1.98
N GLU A 93 -6.80 14.42 -2.54
CA GLU A 93 -7.60 13.23 -2.24
C GLU A 93 -7.07 12.40 -1.05
N GLY A 94 -5.94 12.79 -0.43
CA GLY A 94 -5.40 12.11 0.76
C GLY A 94 -5.02 10.65 0.50
N ARG A 95 -4.28 10.39 -0.62
CA ARG A 95 -4.03 9.05 -1.11
C ARG A 95 -2.67 8.46 -0.75
N LEU A 96 -1.76 9.28 -0.25
CA LEU A 96 -0.37 8.85 -0.04
C LEU A 96 0.20 9.42 1.26
N ILE A 97 0.97 8.61 1.99
CA ILE A 97 1.89 9.05 3.04
C ILE A 97 3.23 8.37 2.77
N MET A 98 4.30 9.16 2.75
CA MET A 98 5.67 8.68 2.74
C MET A 98 6.31 8.96 4.10
N ALA A 99 6.80 7.91 4.76
CA ALA A 99 7.48 7.97 6.04
C ALA A 99 8.94 7.50 5.86
N GLU A 100 9.88 8.37 6.22
CA GLU A 100 11.30 8.08 6.14
C GLU A 100 11.83 7.61 7.48
N TYR A 101 12.25 6.36 7.56
CA TYR A 101 12.93 5.76 8.72
C TYR A 101 14.45 5.74 8.52
N ARG A 102 15.21 5.37 9.54
CA ARG A 102 16.68 5.28 9.44
C ARG A 102 17.13 4.36 8.29
N ASP A 103 16.50 3.19 8.15
CA ASP A 103 16.98 2.10 7.30
C ASP A 103 16.21 1.94 5.99
N PHE A 104 15.03 2.57 5.88
CA PHE A 104 14.18 2.51 4.68
C PHE A 104 13.21 3.69 4.62
N THR A 105 12.64 3.89 3.44
CA THR A 105 11.50 4.77 3.21
C THR A 105 10.28 3.89 2.92
N LEU A 106 9.19 4.13 3.63
CA LEU A 106 7.91 3.44 3.43
C LEU A 106 6.89 4.40 2.81
N ILE A 107 6.27 3.97 1.73
CA ILE A 107 5.16 4.69 1.12
C ILE A 107 3.89 3.86 1.29
N ASN A 108 2.89 4.46 1.91
CA ASN A 108 1.53 3.91 2.01
C ASN A 108 0.64 4.62 1.00
N GLY A 109 0.05 3.87 0.07
CA GLY A 109 -0.76 4.41 -1.02
C GLY A 109 -2.14 3.77 -1.15
N TYR A 110 -3.14 4.61 -1.48
CA TYR A 110 -4.46 4.17 -1.92
C TYR A 110 -4.71 4.66 -3.34
N PHE A 111 -4.54 3.78 -4.30
CA PHE A 111 -4.66 4.11 -5.72
C PHE A 111 -6.13 4.26 -6.12
N PRO A 112 -6.45 5.16 -7.06
CA PRO A 112 -7.83 5.37 -7.48
C PRO A 112 -8.47 4.10 -8.03
N ASN A 113 -9.74 3.86 -7.66
CA ASN A 113 -10.58 2.92 -8.39
C ASN A 113 -11.05 3.59 -9.69
N GLY A 114 -10.89 2.90 -10.81
CA GLY A 114 -11.26 3.39 -12.15
C GLY A 114 -12.70 3.08 -12.57
N GLY A 115 -13.51 2.49 -11.69
CA GLY A 115 -14.89 2.16 -12.00
C GLY A 115 -15.81 3.37 -12.10
N GLY A 116 -16.81 3.30 -12.97
CA GLY A 116 -17.77 4.37 -13.22
C GLY A 116 -17.53 5.08 -14.56
N PRO A 117 -17.69 6.42 -14.64
CA PRO A 117 -17.45 7.17 -15.87
C PRO A 117 -16.00 7.02 -16.39
N GLU A 118 -15.81 7.16 -17.70
CA GLU A 118 -14.51 7.01 -18.37
C GLU A 118 -13.41 7.91 -17.77
N GLU A 119 -13.79 9.09 -17.31
CA GLU A 119 -12.86 10.03 -16.66
C GLU A 119 -12.23 9.45 -15.40
N ARG A 120 -12.91 8.54 -14.70
CA ARG A 120 -12.35 7.86 -13.51
C ARG A 120 -11.24 6.90 -13.88
N LEU A 121 -11.39 6.17 -14.98
CA LEU A 121 -10.31 5.30 -15.48
C LEU A 121 -9.11 6.15 -15.94
N ARG A 122 -9.36 7.24 -16.67
CA ARG A 122 -8.29 8.16 -17.08
C ARG A 122 -7.55 8.72 -15.86
N TYR A 123 -8.28 9.22 -14.87
CA TYR A 123 -7.71 9.73 -13.62
C TYR A 123 -6.85 8.69 -12.90
N LYS A 124 -7.28 7.42 -12.89
CA LYS A 124 -6.50 6.31 -12.31
C LYS A 124 -5.20 6.07 -13.08
N LEU A 125 -5.25 6.06 -14.41
CA LEU A 125 -4.08 5.85 -15.25
C LEU A 125 -3.08 7.02 -15.13
N ASP A 126 -3.59 8.25 -15.09
CA ASP A 126 -2.75 9.43 -14.82
C ASP A 126 -2.09 9.33 -13.45
N PHE A 127 -2.84 8.96 -12.40
CA PHE A 127 -2.27 8.72 -11.06
C PHE A 127 -1.16 7.67 -11.08
N TYR A 128 -1.35 6.57 -11.81
CA TYR A 128 -0.38 5.52 -11.99
C TYR A 128 0.93 6.03 -12.58
N ASP A 129 0.87 6.77 -13.67
CA ASP A 129 2.06 7.29 -14.35
C ASP A 129 2.77 8.34 -13.49
N TYR A 130 2.05 9.25 -12.85
CA TYR A 130 2.63 10.22 -11.92
C TYR A 130 3.24 9.58 -10.68
N PHE A 131 2.62 8.53 -10.14
CA PHE A 131 3.20 7.79 -9.01
C PHE A 131 4.51 7.12 -9.40
N LEU A 132 4.57 6.49 -10.57
CA LEU A 132 5.82 5.88 -11.05
C LEU A 132 6.93 6.92 -11.22
N GLU A 133 6.61 8.06 -11.86
CA GLU A 133 7.57 9.17 -11.97
C GLU A 133 8.01 9.70 -10.60
N PHE A 134 7.10 9.80 -9.66
CA PHE A 134 7.39 10.26 -8.29
C PHE A 134 8.38 9.33 -7.60
N ILE A 135 8.10 8.01 -7.58
CA ILE A 135 8.99 7.05 -6.92
C ILE A 135 10.34 6.92 -7.61
N ASP A 136 10.41 7.11 -8.93
CA ASP A 136 11.66 7.08 -9.70
C ASP A 136 12.55 8.32 -9.43
N LYS A 137 11.94 9.45 -9.07
CA LYS A 137 12.66 10.71 -8.75
C LYS A 137 13.06 10.84 -7.29
N LEU A 138 12.63 9.91 -6.40
CA LEU A 138 12.99 10.00 -4.99
C LEU A 138 14.53 9.97 -4.82
N PRO A 139 15.17 10.85 -4.00
CA PRO A 139 16.63 10.92 -3.89
C PRO A 139 17.24 9.65 -3.26
N ALA A 140 18.34 9.15 -3.81
CA ALA A 140 19.09 8.05 -3.20
C ALA A 140 19.60 8.45 -1.80
N ARG A 141 19.27 7.67 -0.77
CA ARG A 141 19.76 7.93 0.59
C ARG A 141 21.24 7.59 0.72
N THR A 142 22.01 8.53 1.21
CA THR A 142 23.35 8.27 1.73
C THR A 142 23.22 7.62 3.09
N THR A 143 23.58 6.33 3.22
CA THR A 143 23.72 5.69 4.54
C THR A 143 24.88 6.35 5.27
N VAL A 144 24.60 7.05 6.37
CA VAL A 144 25.63 7.53 7.28
C VAL A 144 26.12 6.31 8.06
N GLN A 145 27.26 5.74 7.67
CA GLN A 145 27.96 4.78 8.52
C GLN A 145 28.52 5.55 9.74
N SER A 146 28.39 4.92 10.94
CA SER A 146 29.04 5.37 12.17
C SER A 146 30.57 5.36 11.95
N GLY A 147 31.12 6.51 11.51
CA GLY A 147 32.54 6.61 11.19
C GLY A 147 32.90 7.78 10.25
N GLY A 148 31.97 8.70 9.99
CA GLY A 148 32.31 10.01 9.39
C GLY A 148 32.66 10.05 7.89
N HIS A 149 32.69 8.93 7.18
CA HIS A 149 32.92 8.94 5.74
C HIS A 149 31.60 8.71 4.99
N LYS A 150 31.09 9.80 4.39
CA LYS A 150 29.97 9.76 3.43
C LYS A 150 30.41 8.99 2.19
N LYS A 151 30.12 7.70 2.08
CA LYS A 151 30.11 7.03 0.77
C LYS A 151 28.77 7.33 0.12
N PRO A 152 28.74 7.86 -1.13
CA PRO A 152 27.50 7.90 -1.89
C PRO A 152 26.96 6.48 -2.00
N ALA A 153 25.64 6.30 -1.79
CA ALA A 153 24.99 5.06 -2.09
C ALA A 153 25.38 4.69 -3.54
N ARG A 154 25.83 3.46 -3.77
CA ARG A 154 26.08 2.98 -5.15
C ARG A 154 24.73 3.05 -5.86
N THR A 155 24.56 4.04 -6.71
CA THR A 155 23.51 4.03 -7.71
C THR A 155 23.79 2.81 -8.56
N GLY A 156 22.91 1.82 -8.54
CA GLY A 156 22.86 0.81 -9.59
C GLY A 156 22.75 1.55 -10.93
N SER A 157 23.05 0.87 -12.04
CA SER A 157 23.07 1.42 -13.40
C SER A 157 21.79 2.16 -13.84
N SER A 158 20.78 2.27 -12.98
CA SER A 158 19.47 2.92 -13.15
C SER A 158 19.21 4.13 -12.24
N GLY A 159 20.14 4.56 -11.39
CA GLY A 159 19.90 5.72 -10.49
C GLY A 159 18.94 5.47 -9.31
N TRP A 160 18.57 4.23 -9.05
CA TRP A 160 17.51 3.81 -8.12
C TRP A 160 17.81 4.02 -6.65
N GLN A 161 16.72 4.29 -5.92
CA GLN A 161 16.72 4.30 -4.47
C GLN A 161 16.82 2.89 -3.90
N SER A 162 17.91 2.60 -3.24
CA SER A 162 18.19 1.28 -2.68
C SER A 162 17.25 0.84 -1.55
N ASN A 163 16.54 1.76 -0.89
CA ASN A 163 15.90 1.50 0.40
C ASN A 163 14.42 1.90 0.45
N VAL A 164 13.67 1.70 -0.64
CA VAL A 164 12.24 2.05 -0.69
C VAL A 164 11.36 0.80 -0.72
N ILE A 165 10.31 0.85 0.09
CA ILE A 165 9.19 -0.08 0.07
C ILE A 165 7.93 0.76 -0.14
N PHE A 166 7.00 0.32 -0.99
CA PHE A 166 5.67 0.87 -0.99
C PHE A 166 4.62 -0.23 -0.84
N CYS A 167 3.52 0.11 -0.22
CA CYS A 167 2.40 -0.80 0.02
C CYS A 167 1.06 -0.09 -0.16
N GLY A 168 0.02 -0.89 -0.26
CA GLY A 168 -1.36 -0.44 -0.27
C GLY A 168 -2.20 -1.09 -1.34
N ASP A 169 -3.38 -0.53 -1.53
CA ASP A 169 -4.35 -0.98 -2.51
C ASP A 169 -4.11 -0.28 -3.85
N LEU A 170 -3.64 -1.06 -4.84
CA LEU A 170 -3.40 -0.58 -6.20
C LEU A 170 -4.67 -0.61 -7.07
N ASN A 171 -5.75 -1.21 -6.57
CA ASN A 171 -6.99 -1.41 -7.31
C ASN A 171 -6.83 -2.14 -8.66
N VAL A 172 -5.82 -2.99 -8.79
CA VAL A 172 -5.56 -3.80 -9.99
C VAL A 172 -4.98 -5.17 -9.64
N ALA A 173 -5.52 -6.23 -10.23
CA ALA A 173 -4.90 -7.54 -10.25
C ALA A 173 -3.95 -7.64 -11.46
N HIS A 174 -2.71 -8.09 -11.25
CA HIS A 174 -1.67 -8.05 -12.28
C HIS A 174 -1.80 -9.16 -13.32
N LYS A 175 -1.77 -10.42 -12.88
CA LYS A 175 -1.78 -11.61 -13.75
C LYS A 175 -3.05 -12.43 -13.54
N PRO A 176 -3.39 -13.34 -14.47
CA PRO A 176 -4.55 -14.23 -14.29
C PRO A 176 -4.56 -15.02 -12.98
N ILE A 177 -3.40 -15.31 -12.40
CA ILE A 177 -3.26 -15.98 -11.11
C ILE A 177 -3.66 -15.08 -9.91
N ASP A 178 -3.81 -13.77 -10.12
CA ASP A 178 -4.11 -12.78 -9.08
C ASP A 178 -5.60 -12.53 -8.87
N LEU A 179 -6.46 -13.20 -9.62
CA LEU A 179 -7.91 -13.10 -9.42
C LEU A 179 -8.62 -14.42 -9.77
N ALA A 180 -9.78 -14.60 -9.15
CA ALA A 180 -10.71 -15.62 -9.57
C ALA A 180 -11.36 -15.25 -10.91
N ARG A 181 -11.62 -16.26 -11.78
CA ARG A 181 -12.32 -16.09 -13.06
C ARG A 181 -11.68 -15.03 -13.99
N PRO A 182 -10.38 -15.14 -14.30
CA PRO A 182 -9.69 -14.12 -15.07
C PRO A 182 -10.32 -13.85 -16.45
N LYS A 183 -10.79 -14.89 -17.15
CA LYS A 183 -11.41 -14.73 -18.48
C LYS A 183 -12.70 -13.90 -18.44
N GLU A 184 -13.50 -14.02 -17.39
CA GLU A 184 -14.74 -13.26 -17.22
C GLU A 184 -14.47 -11.80 -16.88
N ASN A 185 -13.27 -11.47 -16.39
CA ASN A 185 -12.91 -10.15 -15.89
C ASN A 185 -11.95 -9.35 -16.80
N GLU A 186 -11.56 -9.87 -17.97
CA GLU A 186 -10.60 -9.20 -18.88
C GLU A 186 -11.04 -7.80 -19.34
N THR A 187 -12.35 -7.54 -19.35
CA THR A 187 -12.93 -6.24 -19.70
C THR A 187 -13.39 -5.43 -18.50
N HIS A 188 -13.13 -5.90 -17.28
CA HIS A 188 -13.52 -5.21 -16.05
C HIS A 188 -12.38 -4.34 -15.50
N VAL A 189 -12.75 -3.15 -15.02
CA VAL A 189 -11.84 -2.26 -14.30
C VAL A 189 -11.24 -2.99 -13.11
N GLY A 190 -9.93 -2.82 -12.93
CA GLY A 190 -9.12 -3.59 -11.99
C GLY A 190 -8.41 -4.79 -12.64
N PHE A 191 -8.77 -5.15 -13.90
CA PHE A 191 -8.06 -6.19 -14.65
C PHE A 191 -7.94 -5.86 -16.15
N LEU A 192 -8.22 -4.63 -16.56
CA LEU A 192 -8.07 -4.21 -17.94
C LEU A 192 -6.61 -4.38 -18.42
N PRO A 193 -6.39 -4.73 -19.69
CA PRO A 193 -5.03 -4.85 -20.25
C PRO A 193 -4.15 -3.63 -19.98
N ILE A 194 -4.71 -2.41 -20.08
CA ILE A 194 -3.97 -1.16 -19.85
C ILE A 194 -3.55 -0.98 -18.38
N GLU A 195 -4.38 -1.39 -17.41
CA GLU A 195 -4.07 -1.34 -15.99
C GLU A 195 -2.96 -2.36 -15.65
N ARG A 196 -3.06 -3.56 -16.19
CA ARG A 196 -2.06 -4.63 -16.03
C ARG A 196 -0.72 -4.27 -16.66
N ALA A 197 -0.75 -3.64 -17.83
CA ALA A 197 0.44 -3.14 -18.51
C ALA A 197 1.21 -2.10 -17.68
N TRP A 198 0.52 -1.31 -16.85
CA TRP A 198 1.17 -0.40 -15.93
C TRP A 198 1.93 -1.17 -14.83
N VAL A 199 1.38 -2.26 -14.30
CA VAL A 199 2.11 -3.10 -13.33
C VAL A 199 3.33 -3.77 -14.00
N ASP A 200 3.21 -4.20 -15.27
CA ASP A 200 4.36 -4.67 -16.04
C ASP A 200 5.43 -3.57 -16.20
N LYS A 201 5.00 -2.32 -16.48
CA LYS A 201 5.88 -1.14 -16.55
C LYS A 201 6.60 -0.91 -15.22
N LEU A 202 5.88 -0.94 -14.09
CA LEU A 202 6.44 -0.82 -12.74
C LEU A 202 7.53 -1.87 -12.50
N ILE A 203 7.27 -3.13 -12.83
CA ILE A 203 8.25 -4.23 -12.70
C ILE A 203 9.43 -4.01 -13.66
N SER A 204 9.20 -3.54 -14.89
CA SER A 204 10.28 -3.26 -15.86
C SER A 204 11.21 -2.13 -15.41
N HIS A 205 10.69 -1.24 -14.53
CA HIS A 205 11.48 -0.22 -13.84
C HIS A 205 12.27 -0.79 -12.65
N GLY A 206 12.19 -2.08 -12.36
CA GLY A 206 12.97 -2.79 -11.34
C GLY A 206 12.26 -2.96 -10.00
N TRP A 207 11.01 -2.51 -9.87
CA TRP A 207 10.22 -2.75 -8.67
C TRP A 207 9.80 -4.20 -8.57
N ILE A 208 9.90 -4.78 -7.37
CA ILE A 208 9.65 -6.20 -7.12
C ILE A 208 8.34 -6.37 -6.35
N ASP A 209 7.37 -7.08 -6.94
CA ASP A 209 6.20 -7.59 -6.21
C ASP A 209 6.70 -8.65 -5.23
N ILE A 210 6.76 -8.30 -3.94
CA ILE A 210 7.34 -9.15 -2.90
C ILE A 210 6.54 -10.46 -2.78
N PHE A 211 5.21 -10.40 -2.87
CA PHE A 211 4.40 -11.63 -2.74
C PHE A 211 4.68 -12.60 -3.91
N ARG A 212 4.70 -12.12 -5.14
CA ARG A 212 4.98 -12.96 -6.30
C ARG A 212 6.44 -13.40 -6.39
N HIS A 213 7.36 -12.66 -5.78
CA HIS A 213 8.74 -13.13 -5.62
C HIS A 213 8.84 -14.37 -4.73
N PHE A 214 8.17 -14.37 -3.57
CA PHE A 214 8.18 -15.51 -2.63
C PHE A 214 7.26 -16.65 -3.06
N TYR A 215 6.14 -16.32 -3.72
CA TYR A 215 5.08 -17.27 -4.08
C TYR A 215 4.67 -17.12 -5.55
N PRO A 216 5.58 -17.43 -6.50
CA PRO A 216 5.34 -17.17 -7.93
C PRO A 216 4.17 -17.96 -8.52
N THR A 217 3.84 -19.12 -7.95
CA THR A 217 2.82 -20.02 -8.45
C THR A 217 1.65 -20.23 -7.49
N LYS A 218 1.62 -19.51 -6.35
CA LYS A 218 0.54 -19.67 -5.37
C LYS A 218 -0.76 -19.11 -5.91
N GLU A 219 -1.68 -20.00 -6.24
CA GLU A 219 -3.05 -19.68 -6.66
C GLU A 219 -3.95 -19.36 -5.47
N GLN A 220 -5.12 -18.78 -5.76
CA GLN A 220 -6.18 -18.49 -4.79
C GLN A 220 -5.73 -17.64 -3.59
N ALA A 221 -4.69 -16.85 -3.77
CA ALA A 221 -4.14 -15.93 -2.78
C ALA A 221 -4.67 -14.52 -3.07
N TYR A 222 -5.80 -14.19 -2.47
CA TYR A 222 -6.52 -12.94 -2.73
C TYR A 222 -6.48 -12.05 -1.49
N THR A 223 -6.70 -10.74 -1.71
CA THR A 223 -6.73 -9.72 -0.65
C THR A 223 -8.05 -8.98 -0.58
N TYR A 224 -8.87 -9.05 -1.63
CA TYR A 224 -10.17 -8.40 -1.77
C TYR A 224 -11.26 -9.37 -2.23
N TRP A 225 -12.48 -9.21 -1.68
CA TRP A 225 -13.68 -9.96 -2.07
C TRP A 225 -14.91 -9.05 -2.05
N ASP A 226 -15.69 -9.06 -3.12
CA ASP A 226 -16.93 -8.29 -3.17
C ASP A 226 -17.92 -8.73 -2.08
N MET A 227 -18.22 -7.83 -1.16
CA MET A 227 -19.14 -8.08 -0.04
C MET A 227 -20.58 -8.30 -0.50
N LYS A 228 -21.01 -7.63 -1.58
CA LYS A 228 -22.41 -7.70 -2.05
C LYS A 228 -22.79 -9.09 -2.53
N THR A 229 -21.81 -9.85 -3.01
CA THR A 229 -22.02 -11.20 -3.55
C THR A 229 -21.55 -12.30 -2.60
N PHE A 230 -21.17 -11.95 -1.35
CA PHE A 230 -20.60 -12.91 -0.38
C PHE A 230 -19.42 -13.71 -0.97
N ALA A 231 -18.61 -13.02 -1.77
CA ALA A 231 -17.56 -13.64 -2.57
C ALA A 231 -16.46 -14.31 -1.72
N ARG A 232 -16.24 -13.80 -0.49
CA ARG A 232 -15.19 -14.30 0.42
C ARG A 232 -15.44 -15.73 0.87
N GLU A 233 -16.69 -16.11 1.15
CA GLU A 233 -17.06 -17.48 1.56
C GLU A 233 -16.73 -18.54 0.49
N ARG A 234 -16.71 -18.12 -0.78
CA ARG A 234 -16.41 -18.96 -1.94
C ARG A 234 -14.99 -18.75 -2.47
N ASN A 235 -14.20 -17.94 -1.81
CA ASN A 235 -12.89 -17.47 -2.23
C ASN A 235 -12.84 -16.95 -3.69
N VAL A 236 -13.88 -16.22 -4.12
CA VAL A 236 -13.93 -15.56 -5.43
C VAL A 236 -13.37 -14.14 -5.26
N GLY A 237 -12.06 -14.05 -5.19
CA GLY A 237 -11.37 -12.83 -4.80
C GLY A 237 -10.38 -12.31 -5.83
N TRP A 238 -9.74 -11.19 -5.47
CA TRP A 238 -8.73 -10.49 -6.24
C TRP A 238 -7.54 -10.15 -5.31
N ARG A 239 -6.33 -10.26 -5.82
CA ARG A 239 -5.14 -9.72 -5.14
C ARG A 239 -4.84 -8.34 -5.72
N ILE A 240 -5.25 -7.32 -5.01
CA ILE A 240 -5.12 -5.91 -5.41
C ILE A 240 -4.37 -5.06 -4.40
N ASP A 241 -4.06 -5.64 -3.23
CA ASP A 241 -3.18 -5.05 -2.22
C ASP A 241 -1.77 -5.65 -2.36
N TYR A 242 -0.76 -4.79 -2.27
CA TYR A 242 0.62 -5.17 -2.57
C TYR A 242 1.61 -4.62 -1.56
N PHE A 243 2.78 -5.29 -1.51
CA PHE A 243 4.06 -4.73 -1.13
C PHE A 243 5.01 -4.84 -2.31
N PHE A 244 5.52 -3.71 -2.74
CA PHE A 244 6.62 -3.61 -3.69
C PHE A 244 7.86 -3.06 -3.01
N CYS A 245 9.04 -3.49 -3.45
CA CYS A 245 10.29 -2.93 -2.97
C CYS A 245 11.32 -2.73 -4.07
N ALA A 246 12.28 -1.86 -3.82
CA ALA A 246 13.50 -1.77 -4.59
C ALA A 246 14.35 -3.05 -4.40
N PRO A 247 15.17 -3.46 -5.39
CA PRO A 247 15.92 -4.72 -5.33
C PRO A 247 16.82 -4.89 -4.11
N GLU A 248 17.41 -3.80 -3.61
CA GLU A 248 18.28 -3.86 -2.42
C GLU A 248 17.49 -4.16 -1.14
N MET A 249 16.24 -3.71 -1.06
CA MET A 249 15.36 -3.99 0.08
C MET A 249 14.92 -5.43 0.14
N LEU A 250 14.82 -6.11 -1.01
CA LEU A 250 14.41 -7.52 -1.04
C LEU A 250 15.31 -8.41 -0.17
N LYS A 251 16.60 -8.08 -0.07
CA LYS A 251 17.56 -8.81 0.79
C LYS A 251 17.22 -8.75 2.27
N LYS A 252 16.46 -7.75 2.70
CA LYS A 252 15.99 -7.57 4.08
C LYS A 252 14.62 -8.21 4.32
N VAL A 253 13.93 -8.64 3.26
CA VAL A 253 12.61 -9.26 3.40
C VAL A 253 12.77 -10.70 3.88
N LYS A 254 12.19 -10.98 5.05
CA LYS A 254 12.16 -12.32 5.65
C LYS A 254 10.93 -13.11 5.23
N SER A 255 9.77 -12.49 5.26
CA SER A 255 8.51 -13.13 4.86
C SER A 255 7.44 -12.12 4.50
N ILE A 256 6.47 -12.59 3.71
CA ILE A 256 5.22 -11.87 3.41
C ILE A 256 4.06 -12.84 3.55
N GLU A 257 2.94 -12.37 4.10
CA GLU A 257 1.76 -13.19 4.39
C GLU A 257 0.47 -12.41 4.10
N ILE A 258 -0.49 -13.04 3.45
CA ILE A 258 -1.86 -12.54 3.33
C ILE A 258 -2.63 -13.07 4.53
N LEU A 259 -3.23 -12.17 5.32
CA LEU A 259 -3.95 -12.50 6.55
C LEU A 259 -5.44 -12.64 6.24
N ASP A 260 -5.80 -13.63 5.42
CA ASP A 260 -7.15 -13.83 4.91
C ASP A 260 -8.18 -14.24 5.99
N ASN A 261 -7.72 -14.64 7.16
CA ASN A 261 -8.55 -14.91 8.33
C ASN A 261 -8.98 -13.65 9.10
N ILE A 262 -8.37 -12.49 8.86
CA ILE A 262 -8.77 -11.22 9.49
C ILE A 262 -9.97 -10.65 8.72
N LEU A 263 -11.06 -10.45 9.45
CA LEU A 263 -12.33 -9.94 8.92
C LEU A 263 -12.50 -8.45 9.22
N GLY A 264 -13.59 -7.84 8.76
CA GLY A 264 -14.00 -6.47 9.09
C GLY A 264 -14.06 -5.52 7.89
N SER A 265 -13.30 -5.80 6.84
CA SER A 265 -13.31 -5.12 5.56
C SER A 265 -13.59 -6.12 4.43
N ASP A 266 -13.89 -5.64 3.24
CA ASP A 266 -13.85 -6.40 1.98
C ASP A 266 -12.43 -6.75 1.55
N HIS A 267 -11.41 -6.11 2.15
CA HIS A 267 -10.02 -6.53 2.05
C HIS A 267 -9.57 -7.25 3.32
N CYS A 268 -8.50 -8.04 3.20
CA CYS A 268 -7.74 -8.53 4.35
C CYS A 268 -6.36 -7.84 4.44
N PRO A 269 -5.76 -7.80 5.64
CA PRO A 269 -4.41 -7.26 5.77
C PRO A 269 -3.36 -8.13 5.07
N ILE A 270 -2.26 -7.49 4.66
CA ILE A 270 -1.02 -8.18 4.28
C ILE A 270 0.10 -7.78 5.26
N LYS A 271 0.90 -8.77 5.65
CA LYS A 271 1.99 -8.62 6.63
C LYS A 271 3.34 -8.86 5.97
N LEU A 272 4.24 -7.90 6.10
CA LEU A 272 5.64 -7.97 5.70
C LEU A 272 6.53 -8.02 6.92
N VAL A 273 7.54 -8.90 6.93
CA VAL A 273 8.55 -8.96 7.97
C VAL A 273 9.91 -8.68 7.35
N LEU A 274 10.63 -7.73 7.93
CA LEU A 274 12.00 -7.37 7.59
C LEU A 274 12.94 -7.82 8.71
N ASP A 275 14.17 -8.19 8.33
CA ASP A 275 15.29 -8.43 9.27
C ASP A 275 15.83 -7.14 9.86
#